data_88677f6881c64445848a8c16bcbb6d31
#
_entry.id   88677f6881c64445848a8c16bcbb6d31
#
_cell.length_a   1.000
_cell.length_b   1.000
_cell.length_c   1.000
_cell.angle_alpha   90.00
_cell.angle_beta   90.00
_cell.angle_gamma   90.00
#
_symmetry.space_group_name_H-M   'P 1'
#
loop_
_entity.id
_entity.type
_entity.pdbx_description
1 polymer ?
#
loop_
_entity_poly.entity_id
_entity_poly.type
_entity_poly.pdbx_seq_one_letter_code
_entity_poly.pdbx_strand_id
1 'polypeptide(L)'
;FSYSTKNPSSTADGRVSIYETVRKCWQIIENIDRVPDMDEMEKSRLKGEAYTIMASRYFDAFRNFGGLCLAKKAYAVGENFEGGRSTAMETVEFIDELIQKAIDEPGFIWNLENSDQAQWSGRLTRASARALRAKLWMFAASPLFNSKEPYMNYTPGKTTEFTNIEHVWFGKEDPTLWNRCLQACEDFFKDN
;
A
#
# COMPACT_ATOMS: atom_id res chain seq x y z
N PHE A 1 -7.60 12.48 -27.69
CA PHE A 1 -7.51 11.87 -26.35
C PHE A 1 -6.93 12.91 -25.41
N SER A 2 -7.78 13.58 -24.64
CA SER A 2 -7.31 14.40 -23.54
C SER A 2 -6.81 13.44 -22.46
N TYR A 3 -5.51 13.30 -22.29
CA TYR A 3 -4.94 12.74 -21.10
C TYR A 3 -5.28 13.70 -19.97
N SER A 4 -6.38 13.42 -19.30
CA SER A 4 -6.64 13.98 -17.99
C SER A 4 -5.37 13.70 -17.19
N THR A 5 -4.76 14.72 -16.63
CA THR A 5 -3.60 14.65 -15.75
C THR A 5 -4.01 13.91 -14.45
N LYS A 6 -4.19 12.59 -14.57
CA LYS A 6 -4.36 11.73 -13.40
C LYS A 6 -3.04 11.72 -12.66
N ASN A 7 -2.97 12.44 -11.58
CA ASN A 7 -1.83 12.38 -10.68
C ASN A 7 -2.13 11.39 -9.55
N PRO A 8 -1.11 10.89 -8.82
CA PRO A 8 -1.28 9.96 -7.71
C PRO A 8 -2.12 10.53 -6.55
N SER A 9 -2.35 11.84 -6.54
CA SER A 9 -3.18 12.48 -5.52
C SER A 9 -4.67 12.30 -5.76
N SER A 10 -5.09 11.85 -6.95
CA SER A 10 -6.49 11.60 -7.27
C SER A 10 -6.78 10.10 -7.45
N THR A 11 -7.98 9.67 -7.09
CA THR A 11 -8.49 8.35 -7.47
C THR A 11 -8.80 8.29 -8.95
N ALA A 12 -8.98 7.09 -9.50
CA ALA A 12 -9.37 6.91 -10.90
C ALA A 12 -10.65 7.66 -11.27
N ASP A 13 -11.54 7.90 -10.30
CA ASP A 13 -12.78 8.66 -10.43
C ASP A 13 -12.69 10.10 -9.87
N GLY A 14 -11.53 10.51 -9.38
CA GLY A 14 -11.26 11.86 -8.90
C GLY A 14 -11.96 12.25 -7.58
N ARG A 15 -12.65 11.31 -6.91
CA ARG A 15 -13.48 11.64 -5.75
C ARG A 15 -12.72 11.76 -4.44
N VAL A 16 -11.66 10.98 -4.25
CA VAL A 16 -10.86 11.01 -3.02
C VAL A 16 -9.39 10.92 -3.34
N SER A 17 -8.60 11.86 -2.83
CA SER A 17 -7.16 11.81 -2.94
C SER A 17 -6.59 10.63 -2.15
N ILE A 18 -5.63 9.91 -2.74
CA ILE A 18 -4.88 8.87 -2.03
C ILE A 18 -4.24 9.44 -0.75
N TYR A 19 -3.59 10.59 -0.83
CA TYR A 19 -2.90 11.18 0.32
C TYR A 19 -3.83 11.70 1.40
N GLU A 20 -5.05 12.09 1.03
CA GLU A 20 -6.09 12.41 2.02
C GLU A 20 -6.48 11.17 2.84
N THR A 21 -6.67 10.04 2.17
CA THR A 21 -6.96 8.76 2.84
C THR A 21 -5.79 8.33 3.72
N VAL A 22 -4.57 8.39 3.20
CA VAL A 22 -3.34 8.05 3.95
C VAL A 22 -3.20 8.91 5.19
N ARG A 23 -3.42 10.23 5.07
CA ARG A 23 -3.38 11.15 6.21
C ARG A 23 -4.41 10.79 7.28
N LYS A 24 -5.64 10.48 6.89
CA LYS A 24 -6.70 10.06 7.83
C LYS A 24 -6.34 8.76 8.55
N CYS A 25 -5.78 7.79 7.84
CA CYS A 25 -5.32 6.54 8.44
C CYS A 25 -4.19 6.79 9.46
N TRP A 26 -3.19 7.61 9.13
CA TRP A 26 -2.15 7.99 10.07
C TRP A 26 -2.70 8.73 11.29
N GLN A 27 -3.67 9.63 11.11
CA GLN A 27 -4.33 10.31 12.22
C GLN A 27 -5.02 9.32 13.17
N ILE A 28 -5.65 8.26 12.66
CA ILE A 28 -6.22 7.19 13.48
C ILE A 28 -5.09 6.50 14.24
N ILE A 29 -4.06 6.00 13.56
CA ILE A 29 -2.97 5.22 14.16
C ILE A 29 -2.24 6.02 15.26
N GLU A 30 -1.96 7.30 15.04
CA GLU A 30 -1.23 8.15 15.97
C GLU A 30 -2.06 8.59 17.20
N ASN A 31 -3.39 8.53 17.13
CA ASN A 31 -4.25 9.08 18.18
C ASN A 31 -5.15 8.05 18.86
N ILE A 32 -5.35 6.87 18.28
CA ILE A 32 -6.32 5.90 18.77
C ILE A 32 -6.04 5.43 20.21
N ASP A 33 -4.76 5.37 20.60
CA ASP A 33 -4.36 4.96 21.96
C ASP A 33 -4.83 5.94 23.04
N ARG A 34 -5.19 7.18 22.66
CA ARG A 34 -5.72 8.19 23.55
C ARG A 34 -7.22 8.08 23.80
N VAL A 35 -7.92 7.20 23.09
CA VAL A 35 -9.37 7.00 23.24
C VAL A 35 -9.62 6.20 24.51
N PRO A 36 -10.28 6.80 25.55
CA PRO A 36 -10.40 6.16 26.86
C PRO A 36 -11.44 5.05 26.91
N ASP A 37 -12.47 5.11 26.07
CA ASP A 37 -13.66 4.25 26.12
C ASP A 37 -13.58 3.06 25.12
N MET A 38 -12.39 2.78 24.61
CA MET A 38 -12.16 1.69 23.64
C MET A 38 -11.16 0.70 24.24
N ASP A 39 -11.46 -0.60 24.15
CA ASP A 39 -10.52 -1.62 24.58
C ASP A 39 -9.32 -1.78 23.64
N GLU A 40 -8.24 -2.38 24.14
CA GLU A 40 -6.97 -2.48 23.42
C GLU A 40 -7.08 -3.37 22.17
N MET A 41 -7.93 -4.39 22.17
CA MET A 41 -8.14 -5.27 21.01
C MET A 41 -8.90 -4.54 19.91
N GLU A 42 -9.87 -3.70 20.28
CA GLU A 42 -10.60 -2.87 19.32
C GLU A 42 -9.69 -1.78 18.72
N LYS A 43 -8.85 -1.12 19.54
CA LYS A 43 -7.83 -0.18 19.06
C LYS A 43 -6.88 -0.85 18.08
N SER A 44 -6.36 -2.01 18.42
CA SER A 44 -5.47 -2.81 17.58
C SER A 44 -6.16 -3.22 16.26
N ARG A 45 -7.42 -3.64 16.31
CA ARG A 45 -8.21 -3.95 15.12
C ARG A 45 -8.30 -2.76 14.18
N LEU A 46 -8.62 -1.57 14.70
CA LEU A 46 -8.74 -0.36 13.89
C LEU A 46 -7.39 0.07 13.29
N LYS A 47 -6.27 -0.15 14.02
CA LYS A 47 -4.92 0.05 13.45
C LYS A 47 -4.66 -0.90 12.28
N GLY A 48 -4.97 -2.19 12.42
CA GLY A 48 -4.83 -3.17 11.36
C GLY A 48 -5.66 -2.82 10.12
N GLU A 49 -6.91 -2.38 10.30
CA GLU A 49 -7.74 -1.89 9.21
C GLU A 49 -7.15 -0.64 8.55
N ALA A 50 -6.69 0.34 9.33
CA ALA A 50 -6.09 1.56 8.80
C ALA A 50 -4.82 1.29 7.98
N TYR A 51 -3.92 0.42 8.46
CA TYR A 51 -2.75 -0.02 7.71
C TYR A 51 -3.13 -0.73 6.41
N THR A 52 -4.13 -1.61 6.44
CA THR A 52 -4.60 -2.32 5.24
C THR A 52 -5.22 -1.38 4.21
N ILE A 53 -5.99 -0.38 4.65
CA ILE A 53 -6.55 0.66 3.78
C ILE A 53 -5.41 1.45 3.12
N MET A 54 -4.42 1.90 3.88
CA MET A 54 -3.27 2.61 3.32
C MET A 54 -2.54 1.78 2.29
N ALA A 55 -2.22 0.52 2.61
CA ALA A 55 -1.55 -0.40 1.69
C ALA A 55 -2.33 -0.58 0.39
N SER A 56 -3.64 -0.79 0.48
CA SER A 56 -4.54 -0.92 -0.67
C SER A 56 -4.53 0.33 -1.55
N ARG A 57 -4.57 1.53 -0.95
CA ARG A 57 -4.56 2.80 -1.70
C ARG A 57 -3.21 3.06 -2.37
N TYR A 58 -2.11 2.78 -1.68
CA TYR A 58 -0.78 2.84 -2.27
C TYR A 58 -0.61 1.83 -3.41
N PHE A 59 -1.11 0.60 -3.24
CA PHE A 59 -1.05 -0.41 -4.28
C PHE A 59 -1.85 -0.03 -5.53
N ASP A 60 -3.05 0.53 -5.36
CA ASP A 60 -3.85 1.01 -6.50
C ASP A 60 -3.13 2.14 -7.26
N ALA A 61 -2.51 3.06 -6.55
CA ALA A 61 -1.73 4.12 -7.18
C ALA A 61 -0.43 3.59 -7.82
N PHE A 62 0.28 2.67 -7.14
CA PHE A 62 1.49 2.03 -7.66
C PHE A 62 1.24 1.35 -9.01
N ARG A 63 0.15 0.59 -9.15
CA ARG A 63 -0.21 -0.06 -10.41
C ARG A 63 -0.37 0.90 -11.60
N ASN A 64 -0.75 2.14 -11.32
CA ASN A 64 -1.02 3.14 -12.36
C ASN A 64 0.16 4.09 -12.60
N PHE A 65 0.99 4.34 -11.59
CA PHE A 65 1.99 5.40 -11.62
C PHE A 65 3.42 4.93 -11.32
N GLY A 66 3.59 3.70 -10.84
CA GLY A 66 4.89 3.21 -10.35
C GLY A 66 5.24 3.81 -8.99
N GLY A 67 6.48 4.27 -8.82
CA GLY A 67 6.96 4.86 -7.57
C GLY A 67 6.15 6.08 -7.13
N LEU A 68 5.98 6.25 -5.82
CA LEU A 68 5.11 7.25 -5.19
C LEU A 68 5.85 8.04 -4.10
N CYS A 69 5.29 9.16 -3.68
CA CYS A 69 5.72 9.82 -2.45
C CYS A 69 5.19 9.05 -1.24
N LEU A 70 6.07 8.64 -0.33
CA LEU A 70 5.72 7.73 0.78
C LEU A 70 5.54 8.53 2.08
N ALA A 71 4.29 8.81 2.44
CA ALA A 71 3.96 9.49 3.69
C ALA A 71 4.03 8.50 4.86
N LYS A 72 4.91 8.79 5.85
CA LYS A 72 5.20 7.92 7.00
C LYS A 72 4.55 8.38 8.30
N LYS A 73 3.79 9.48 8.26
CA LYS A 73 3.06 10.07 9.40
C LYS A 73 1.92 10.95 8.92
N ALA A 74 1.09 11.43 9.86
CA ALA A 74 0.12 12.49 9.60
C ALA A 74 0.83 13.86 9.60
N TYR A 75 1.19 14.37 8.44
CA TYR A 75 1.78 15.70 8.33
C TYR A 75 0.81 16.78 8.80
N ALA A 76 1.31 17.72 9.60
CA ALA A 76 0.53 18.86 10.09
C ALA A 76 0.21 19.86 8.97
N VAL A 77 -0.78 20.72 9.21
CA VAL A 77 -1.09 21.80 8.27
C VAL A 77 0.10 22.78 8.22
N GLY A 78 0.62 23.04 7.03
CA GLY A 78 1.80 23.89 6.83
C GLY A 78 3.16 23.18 7.01
N GLU A 79 3.16 21.91 7.41
CA GLU A 79 4.39 21.10 7.42
C GLU A 79 4.76 20.70 5.98
N ASN A 80 6.01 20.95 5.60
CA ASN A 80 6.51 20.56 4.29
C ASN A 80 6.73 19.06 4.24
N PHE A 81 6.26 18.43 3.17
CA PHE A 81 6.65 17.09 2.82
C PHE A 81 8.01 17.13 2.12
N GLU A 82 9.07 16.72 2.81
CA GLU A 82 10.44 16.75 2.27
C GLU A 82 10.78 15.52 1.42
N GLY A 83 9.86 14.57 1.28
CA GLY A 83 10.05 13.35 0.50
C GLY A 83 9.79 13.56 -1.00
N GLY A 84 10.76 13.23 -1.83
CA GLY A 84 10.57 13.12 -3.28
C GLY A 84 9.76 11.88 -3.66
N ARG A 85 9.58 11.66 -4.95
CA ARG A 85 9.03 10.42 -5.49
C ARG A 85 10.02 9.29 -5.28
N SER A 86 9.60 8.24 -4.59
CA SER A 86 10.38 7.02 -4.37
C SER A 86 10.42 6.15 -5.62
N THR A 87 11.37 5.24 -5.68
CA THR A 87 11.44 4.23 -6.74
C THR A 87 10.26 3.27 -6.68
N ALA A 88 10.05 2.53 -7.75
CA ALA A 88 9.00 1.49 -7.80
C ALA A 88 9.23 0.42 -6.73
N MET A 89 10.50 -0.02 -6.53
CA MET A 89 10.80 -1.03 -5.52
C MET A 89 10.61 -0.51 -4.09
N GLU A 90 11.09 0.68 -3.76
CA GLU A 90 10.85 1.29 -2.45
C GLU A 90 9.35 1.43 -2.14
N THR A 91 8.55 1.71 -3.18
CA THR A 91 7.09 1.78 -3.02
C THR A 91 6.49 0.40 -2.71
N VAL A 92 6.93 -0.65 -3.39
CA VAL A 92 6.48 -2.04 -3.11
C VAL A 92 6.87 -2.46 -1.69
N GLU A 93 8.11 -2.22 -1.28
CA GLU A 93 8.58 -2.55 0.08
C GLU A 93 7.80 -1.78 1.15
N PHE A 94 7.50 -0.51 0.91
CA PHE A 94 6.68 0.28 1.84
C PHE A 94 5.24 -0.25 1.96
N ILE A 95 4.62 -0.67 0.84
CA ILE A 95 3.30 -1.29 0.87
C ILE A 95 3.34 -2.62 1.64
N ASP A 96 4.39 -3.44 1.44
CA ASP A 96 4.58 -4.69 2.17
C ASP A 96 4.78 -4.44 3.67
N GLU A 97 5.54 -3.41 4.04
CA GLU A 97 5.71 -2.99 5.44
C GLU A 97 4.38 -2.59 6.10
N LEU A 98 3.54 -1.83 5.40
CA LEU A 98 2.20 -1.47 5.91
C LEU A 98 1.32 -2.71 6.11
N ILE A 99 1.35 -3.66 5.17
CA ILE A 99 0.61 -4.92 5.29
C ILE A 99 1.13 -5.73 6.48
N GLN A 100 2.46 -5.80 6.66
CA GLN A 100 3.04 -6.52 7.79
C GLN A 100 2.62 -5.90 9.12
N LYS A 101 2.66 -4.57 9.26
CA LYS A 101 2.14 -3.87 10.44
C LYS A 101 0.67 -4.20 10.72
N ALA A 102 -0.15 -4.31 9.68
CA ALA A 102 -1.55 -4.72 9.86
C ALA A 102 -1.66 -6.15 10.39
N ILE A 103 -0.87 -7.08 9.84
CA ILE A 103 -0.88 -8.50 10.22
C ILE A 103 -0.42 -8.68 11.67
N ASP A 104 0.55 -7.88 12.12
CA ASP A 104 1.14 -7.95 13.46
C ASP A 104 0.22 -7.39 14.55
N GLU A 105 -0.85 -6.67 14.18
CA GLU A 105 -1.83 -6.15 15.14
C GLU A 105 -2.64 -7.30 15.77
N PRO A 106 -2.55 -7.52 17.10
CA PRO A 106 -3.17 -8.68 17.76
C PRO A 106 -4.71 -8.70 17.64
N GLY A 107 -5.35 -7.53 17.66
CA GLY A 107 -6.80 -7.40 17.50
C GLY A 107 -7.29 -7.51 16.07
N PHE A 108 -6.39 -7.56 15.07
CA PHE A 108 -6.77 -7.68 13.66
C PHE A 108 -7.05 -9.16 13.33
N ILE A 109 -8.30 -9.57 13.54
CA ILE A 109 -8.76 -10.96 13.43
C ILE A 109 -8.66 -11.51 12.01
N TRP A 110 -8.52 -12.84 11.90
CA TRP A 110 -8.42 -13.53 10.61
C TRP A 110 -9.66 -13.36 9.74
N ASN A 111 -10.82 -13.67 10.31
CA ASN A 111 -12.13 -13.54 9.66
C ASN A 111 -13.19 -13.07 10.67
N LEU A 112 -14.34 -12.66 10.16
CA LEU A 112 -15.51 -12.34 10.99
C LEU A 112 -16.22 -13.62 11.40
N GLU A 113 -16.43 -13.81 12.70
CA GLU A 113 -17.30 -14.87 13.21
C GLU A 113 -18.77 -14.60 12.84
N ASN A 114 -19.61 -15.65 12.89
CA ASN A 114 -21.02 -15.53 12.52
C ASN A 114 -21.79 -14.50 13.37
N SER A 115 -21.42 -14.35 14.65
CA SER A 115 -21.98 -13.34 15.55
C SER A 115 -21.69 -11.91 15.12
N ASP A 116 -20.55 -11.70 14.47
CA ASP A 116 -20.06 -10.37 14.06
C ASP A 116 -20.52 -9.96 12.67
N GLN A 117 -20.96 -10.92 11.84
CA GLN A 117 -21.30 -10.66 10.44
C GLN A 117 -22.43 -9.65 10.29
N ALA A 118 -23.41 -9.64 11.18
CA ALA A 118 -24.54 -8.71 11.10
C ALA A 118 -24.10 -7.24 11.28
N GLN A 119 -23.10 -6.99 12.13
CA GLN A 119 -22.65 -5.65 12.49
C GLN A 119 -21.39 -5.22 11.71
N TRP A 120 -20.51 -6.18 11.36
CA TRP A 120 -19.17 -5.90 10.86
C TRP A 120 -18.95 -6.37 9.42
N SER A 121 -19.99 -6.85 8.74
CA SER A 121 -19.91 -7.31 7.34
C SER A 121 -19.29 -6.22 6.45
N GLY A 122 -18.29 -6.61 5.65
CA GLY A 122 -17.58 -5.70 4.74
C GLY A 122 -16.37 -4.99 5.36
N ARG A 123 -16.09 -5.16 6.65
CA ARG A 123 -14.84 -4.67 7.26
C ARG A 123 -13.65 -5.53 6.84
N LEU A 124 -12.46 -4.92 6.85
CA LEU A 124 -11.22 -5.60 6.53
C LEU A 124 -10.82 -6.57 7.65
N THR A 125 -10.11 -7.62 7.25
CA THR A 125 -9.64 -8.68 8.15
C THR A 125 -8.19 -9.02 7.82
N ARG A 126 -7.51 -9.75 8.71
CA ARG A 126 -6.14 -10.22 8.48
C ARG A 126 -6.04 -11.05 7.20
N ALA A 127 -7.05 -11.86 6.88
CA ALA A 127 -7.11 -12.60 5.63
C ALA A 127 -7.08 -11.67 4.41
N SER A 128 -7.79 -10.52 4.46
CA SER A 128 -7.77 -9.54 3.38
C SER A 128 -6.40 -8.89 3.21
N ALA A 129 -5.67 -8.62 4.31
CA ALA A 129 -4.31 -8.10 4.28
C ALA A 129 -3.33 -9.11 3.68
N ARG A 130 -3.41 -10.40 4.08
CA ARG A 130 -2.61 -11.48 3.50
C ARG A 130 -2.87 -11.66 2.01
N ALA A 131 -4.13 -11.64 1.58
CA ALA A 131 -4.50 -11.71 0.17
C ALA A 131 -3.95 -10.50 -0.63
N LEU A 132 -4.00 -9.31 -0.05
CA LEU A 132 -3.40 -8.11 -0.65
C LEU A 132 -1.88 -8.26 -0.80
N ARG A 133 -1.19 -8.86 0.19
CA ARG A 133 0.26 -9.13 0.13
C ARG A 133 0.62 -10.07 -1.03
N ALA A 134 -0.09 -11.18 -1.16
CA ALA A 134 0.11 -12.11 -2.27
C ALA A 134 -0.09 -11.42 -3.63
N LYS A 135 -1.14 -10.60 -3.75
CA LYS A 135 -1.41 -9.82 -4.96
C LYS A 135 -0.34 -8.77 -5.26
N LEU A 136 0.19 -8.11 -4.22
CA LEU A 136 1.29 -7.14 -4.34
C LEU A 136 2.53 -7.81 -4.94
N TRP A 137 2.98 -8.92 -4.35
CA TRP A 137 4.19 -9.61 -4.81
C TRP A 137 4.01 -10.28 -6.17
N MET A 138 2.82 -10.81 -6.48
CA MET A 138 2.50 -11.30 -7.81
C MET A 138 2.62 -10.20 -8.87
N PHE A 139 2.12 -9.00 -8.56
CA PHE A 139 2.20 -7.86 -9.47
C PHE A 139 3.64 -7.33 -9.61
N ALA A 140 4.37 -7.22 -8.49
CA ALA A 140 5.75 -6.78 -8.47
C ALA A 140 6.69 -7.76 -9.20
N ALA A 141 6.48 -9.07 -9.07
CA ALA A 141 7.28 -10.10 -9.77
C ALA A 141 6.99 -10.15 -11.28
N SER A 142 5.89 -9.55 -11.73
CA SER A 142 5.49 -9.60 -13.14
C SER A 142 6.48 -8.82 -14.05
N PRO A 143 6.61 -9.18 -15.34
CA PRO A 143 7.56 -8.54 -16.26
C PRO A 143 7.35 -7.04 -16.49
N LEU A 144 6.23 -6.47 -16.06
CA LEU A 144 5.96 -5.04 -16.19
C LEU A 144 7.01 -4.19 -15.45
N PHE A 145 7.39 -4.59 -14.24
CA PHE A 145 8.40 -3.92 -13.41
C PHE A 145 9.69 -4.74 -13.30
N ASN A 146 9.56 -6.06 -13.31
CA ASN A 146 10.64 -7.02 -13.09
C ASN A 146 11.07 -7.66 -14.42
N SER A 147 11.87 -6.96 -15.18
CA SER A 147 12.36 -7.37 -16.50
C SER A 147 13.80 -6.93 -16.72
N LYS A 148 14.49 -7.56 -17.68
CA LYS A 148 15.87 -7.21 -18.06
C LYS A 148 15.98 -5.80 -18.60
N GLU A 149 14.94 -5.34 -19.32
CA GLU A 149 14.84 -4.02 -19.91
C GLU A 149 13.48 -3.41 -19.53
N PRO A 150 13.38 -2.08 -19.41
CA PRO A 150 12.12 -1.42 -19.13
C PRO A 150 11.12 -1.69 -20.25
N TYR A 151 9.84 -1.83 -19.90
CA TYR A 151 8.74 -2.09 -20.84
C TYR A 151 8.62 -1.02 -21.94
N MET A 152 8.96 0.21 -21.63
CA MET A 152 9.03 1.29 -22.59
C MET A 152 10.48 1.67 -22.80
N ASN A 153 10.89 1.84 -24.09
CA ASN A 153 12.14 2.53 -24.43
C ASN A 153 12.01 3.98 -23.97
N TYR A 154 12.35 4.20 -22.72
CA TYR A 154 12.39 5.53 -22.14
C TYR A 154 13.68 6.20 -22.59
N THR A 155 13.58 7.01 -23.63
CA THR A 155 14.63 8.00 -23.92
C THR A 155 14.32 9.20 -23.04
N PRO A 156 15.10 9.46 -21.98
CA PRO A 156 14.85 10.61 -21.13
C PRO A 156 15.08 11.88 -21.97
N GLY A 157 14.00 12.39 -22.53
CA GLY A 157 14.00 13.75 -23.05
C GLY A 157 14.09 14.69 -21.86
N LYS A 158 15.27 15.25 -21.59
CA LYS A 158 15.52 16.19 -20.50
C LYS A 158 14.92 15.73 -19.17
N THR A 159 15.63 14.83 -18.51
CA THR A 159 15.31 14.39 -17.14
C THR A 159 15.27 15.61 -16.23
N THR A 160 14.08 15.97 -15.81
CA THR A 160 13.92 16.68 -14.55
C THR A 160 14.16 15.63 -13.43
N GLU A 161 14.54 16.05 -12.23
CA GLU A 161 14.74 15.21 -11.04
C GLU A 161 13.57 14.23 -10.76
N PHE A 162 12.44 14.42 -11.43
CA PHE A 162 11.20 13.68 -11.26
C PHE A 162 11.00 12.51 -12.23
N THR A 163 11.90 12.29 -13.17
CA THR A 163 11.74 11.29 -14.24
C THR A 163 12.85 10.24 -14.25
N ASN A 164 13.17 9.68 -13.08
CA ASN A 164 14.05 8.53 -13.01
C ASN A 164 13.30 7.28 -13.52
N ILE A 165 13.94 6.47 -14.37
CA ILE A 165 13.40 5.22 -14.90
C ILE A 165 13.04 4.22 -13.77
N GLU A 166 13.75 4.26 -12.66
CA GLU A 166 13.48 3.43 -11.49
C GLU A 166 12.13 3.71 -10.81
N HIS A 167 11.44 4.80 -11.18
CA HIS A 167 10.07 5.04 -10.76
C HIS A 167 9.07 4.08 -11.42
N VAL A 168 9.42 3.46 -12.56
CA VAL A 168 8.52 2.60 -13.33
C VAL A 168 9.11 1.23 -13.68
N TRP A 169 10.34 0.96 -13.25
CA TRP A 169 11.06 -0.27 -13.50
C TRP A 169 12.04 -0.54 -12.36
N PHE A 170 12.30 -1.79 -12.01
CA PHE A 170 13.20 -2.15 -10.88
C PHE A 170 14.69 -2.10 -11.20
N GLY A 171 15.06 -1.64 -12.40
CA GLY A 171 16.45 -1.53 -12.84
C GLY A 171 17.05 -2.85 -13.31
N LYS A 172 16.42 -3.98 -13.03
CA LYS A 172 16.86 -5.33 -13.39
C LYS A 172 15.74 -6.35 -13.24
N GLU A 173 15.94 -7.52 -13.85
CA GLU A 173 15.15 -8.71 -13.54
C GLU A 173 15.68 -9.37 -12.25
N ASP A 174 14.79 -9.61 -11.30
CA ASP A 174 15.07 -10.34 -10.06
C ASP A 174 14.11 -11.54 -9.92
N PRO A 175 14.58 -12.77 -10.26
CA PRO A 175 13.75 -13.96 -10.16
C PRO A 175 13.29 -14.27 -8.72
N THR A 176 13.99 -13.74 -7.71
CA THR A 176 13.66 -14.01 -6.29
C THR A 176 12.33 -13.39 -5.87
N LEU A 177 11.81 -12.42 -6.61
CA LEU A 177 10.49 -11.82 -6.34
C LEU A 177 9.35 -12.84 -6.49
N TRP A 178 9.51 -13.85 -7.34
CA TRP A 178 8.55 -14.95 -7.42
C TRP A 178 8.55 -15.82 -6.15
N ASN A 179 9.71 -15.95 -5.49
CA ASN A 179 9.78 -16.64 -4.19
C ASN A 179 9.04 -15.85 -3.11
N ARG A 180 9.12 -14.51 -3.11
CA ARG A 180 8.32 -13.66 -2.22
C ARG A 180 6.83 -13.81 -2.47
N CYS A 181 6.41 -13.91 -3.74
CA CYS A 181 5.03 -14.17 -4.11
C CYS A 181 4.56 -15.54 -3.58
N LEU A 182 5.35 -16.59 -3.82
CA LEU A 182 5.05 -17.93 -3.32
C LEU A 182 4.92 -17.94 -1.80
N GLN A 183 5.88 -17.35 -1.09
CA GLN A 183 5.85 -17.26 0.36
C GLN A 183 4.61 -16.53 0.87
N ALA A 184 4.21 -15.42 0.23
CA ALA A 184 3.02 -14.68 0.63
C ALA A 184 1.73 -15.52 0.42
N CYS A 185 1.68 -16.35 -0.62
CA CYS A 185 0.58 -17.29 -0.83
C CYS A 185 0.57 -18.41 0.22
N GLU A 186 1.73 -19.01 0.51
CA GLU A 186 1.85 -20.04 1.55
C GLU A 186 1.47 -19.52 2.94
N ASP A 187 1.91 -18.32 3.29
CA ASP A 187 1.58 -17.67 4.55
C ASP A 187 0.08 -17.43 4.72
N PHE A 188 -0.63 -17.14 3.60
CA PHE A 188 -2.09 -17.03 3.63
C PHE A 188 -2.75 -18.36 4.05
N PHE A 189 -2.26 -19.48 3.56
CA PHE A 189 -2.83 -20.79 3.89
C PHE A 189 -2.39 -21.34 5.26
N LYS A 190 -1.27 -20.90 5.80
CA LYS A 190 -0.79 -21.31 7.14
C LYS A 190 -1.58 -20.66 8.27
N ASP A 191 -2.07 -19.45 8.07
CA ASP A 191 -2.80 -18.68 9.07
C ASP A 191 -4.32 -19.01 9.10
N ASN A 192 -4.80 -19.89 8.20
CA ASN A 192 -6.20 -20.26 8.02
C ASN A 192 -6.60 -21.49 8.87
#